data_5c77a0d0753349d5105a395176c7e675
#
_entry.id   5c77a0d0753349d5105a395176c7e675
#
_cell.length_a   1.000
_cell.length_b   1.000
_cell.length_c   1.000
_cell.angle_alpha   90.00
_cell.angle_beta   90.00
_cell.angle_gamma   90.00
#
_symmetry.space_group_name_H-M   'P 1'
#
loop_
_entity.id
_entity.type
_entity.pdbx_description
1 polymer ?
#
loop_
_entity_poly.entity_id
_entity_poly.type
_entity_poly.pdbx_seq_one_letter_code
_entity_poly.pdbx_strand_id
1 'polypeptide(L)'
;MHYQPLGRSGLMVSELCLGTMIFGEDSRRSTDAATATRMIHQFLDAGGNFIDTADVYAGGRSEEITGQALHGRRDQVVLATKVRHATSDAPNDQGLSRRHILAGVDASLRRLDTDYVDLLYAHMWDPLTPIDETLRAFDGLVTAGKVRYIGVSNFKAWQVMKALGLCDAQGWVRFIAAQYQYSLVVRDIEWEYVSLFDAEGLALVPWGPLGGGFLSGKYRAGERPTAGRIATTPDRDEEAWERRATERNWRILDTVGDIAAARDKTYAQVALAWLRAQPTVVAPIIGARTPDQLTDNLGSVGWELTAEELFQLDRASAIEEGYPYRMIRVYGTR
;
A
#
# COMPACT_ATOMS: atom_id res chain seq x y z
N MET A 1 8.82 6.38 16.12
CA MET A 1 7.71 5.72 15.41
C MET A 1 6.46 5.93 16.23
N HIS A 2 5.39 6.50 15.64
CA HIS A 2 4.08 6.61 16.26
C HIS A 2 3.21 5.43 15.89
N TYR A 3 2.22 5.12 16.75
CA TYR A 3 1.23 4.08 16.49
C TYR A 3 -0.16 4.68 16.48
N GLN A 4 -1.00 4.19 15.57
CA GLN A 4 -2.38 4.65 15.43
C GLN A 4 -3.30 3.48 15.09
N PRO A 5 -4.61 3.60 15.37
CA PRO A 5 -5.56 2.55 15.04
C PRO A 5 -5.66 2.32 13.53
N LEU A 6 -5.76 1.07 13.11
CA LEU A 6 -6.03 0.72 11.72
C LEU A 6 -7.55 0.79 11.46
N GLY A 7 -8.00 1.94 10.95
CA GLY A 7 -9.41 2.22 10.71
C GLY A 7 -10.26 2.12 11.99
N ARG A 8 -11.50 1.69 11.85
CA ARG A 8 -12.42 1.49 13.00
C ARG A 8 -12.14 0.15 13.69
N SER A 9 -10.91 -0.03 14.17
CA SER A 9 -10.51 -1.21 14.93
C SER A 9 -9.61 -0.83 16.11
N GLY A 10 -9.41 -1.78 17.03
CA GLY A 10 -8.43 -1.64 18.11
C GLY A 10 -7.00 -2.06 17.72
N LEU A 11 -6.76 -2.39 16.45
CA LEU A 11 -5.45 -2.83 15.97
C LEU A 11 -4.53 -1.63 15.79
N MET A 12 -3.44 -1.58 16.57
CA MET A 12 -2.46 -0.49 16.52
C MET A 12 -1.33 -0.81 15.54
N VAL A 13 -1.10 0.08 14.57
CA VAL A 13 -0.02 -0.06 13.57
C VAL A 13 0.92 1.14 13.60
N SER A 14 2.18 0.90 13.23
CA SER A 14 3.16 1.97 13.03
C SER A 14 2.77 2.87 11.85
N GLU A 15 3.13 4.14 11.92
CA GLU A 15 2.87 5.18 10.90
C GLU A 15 3.57 4.95 9.55
N LEU A 16 4.33 3.86 9.42
CA LEU A 16 4.89 3.30 8.19
C LEU A 16 4.62 1.80 8.15
N CYS A 17 4.42 1.26 6.95
CA CYS A 17 4.31 -0.17 6.68
C CYS A 17 5.48 -0.62 5.82
N LEU A 18 6.14 -1.73 6.17
CA LEU A 18 7.20 -2.30 5.33
C LEU A 18 6.60 -3.21 4.27
N GLY A 19 6.76 -2.85 2.99
CA GLY A 19 6.37 -3.66 1.85
C GLY A 19 7.45 -4.64 1.42
N THR A 20 7.08 -5.89 1.21
CA THR A 20 8.01 -6.99 0.90
C THR A 20 7.96 -7.45 -0.57
N MET A 21 7.25 -6.73 -1.45
CA MET A 21 7.02 -7.14 -2.84
C MET A 21 8.30 -7.49 -3.63
N ILE A 22 9.43 -6.89 -3.25
CA ILE A 22 10.71 -7.10 -3.92
C ILE A 22 11.63 -8.08 -3.17
N PHE A 23 11.14 -8.77 -2.15
CA PHE A 23 11.91 -9.78 -1.43
C PHE A 23 11.83 -11.11 -2.17
N GLY A 24 12.99 -11.59 -2.64
CA GLY A 24 13.15 -12.78 -3.47
C GLY A 24 14.33 -12.61 -4.43
N GLU A 25 14.67 -13.65 -5.17
CA GLU A 25 15.83 -13.68 -6.08
C GLU A 25 15.41 -13.82 -7.55
N ASP A 26 14.19 -13.42 -7.89
CA ASP A 26 13.55 -13.66 -9.18
C ASP A 26 13.90 -12.61 -10.25
N SER A 27 14.49 -11.48 -9.87
CA SER A 27 14.80 -10.40 -10.81
C SER A 27 15.97 -9.51 -10.35
N ARG A 28 16.51 -8.70 -11.29
CA ARG A 28 17.49 -7.64 -10.98
C ARG A 28 16.98 -6.54 -10.04
N ARG A 29 15.67 -6.54 -9.74
CA ARG A 29 15.03 -5.57 -8.84
C ARG A 29 14.81 -6.14 -7.45
N SER A 30 15.00 -7.43 -7.29
CA SER A 30 14.76 -8.17 -6.06
C SER A 30 15.88 -7.96 -5.05
N THR A 31 15.56 -8.24 -3.82
CA THR A 31 16.49 -8.25 -2.69
C THR A 31 16.65 -9.69 -2.22
N ASP A 32 17.89 -10.14 -2.03
CA ASP A 32 18.18 -11.48 -1.53
C ASP A 32 17.63 -11.69 -0.11
N ALA A 33 17.43 -12.96 0.26
CA ALA A 33 16.80 -13.35 1.51
C ALA A 33 17.54 -12.81 2.75
N ALA A 34 18.89 -12.82 2.74
CA ALA A 34 19.68 -12.35 3.87
C ALA A 34 19.55 -10.83 4.06
N THR A 35 19.56 -10.07 2.98
CA THR A 35 19.37 -8.62 3.00
C THR A 35 17.92 -8.27 3.39
N ALA A 36 16.93 -8.99 2.86
CA ALA A 36 15.52 -8.82 3.21
C ALA A 36 15.28 -9.06 4.72
N THR A 37 15.85 -10.13 5.27
CA THR A 37 15.77 -10.44 6.71
C THR A 37 16.38 -9.31 7.56
N ARG A 38 17.56 -8.80 7.17
CA ARG A 38 18.18 -7.66 7.88
C ARG A 38 17.27 -6.42 7.85
N MET A 39 16.64 -6.13 6.70
CA MET A 39 15.73 -4.98 6.58
C MET A 39 14.46 -5.16 7.42
N ILE A 40 13.88 -6.36 7.48
CA ILE A 40 12.76 -6.64 8.39
C ILE A 40 13.18 -6.36 9.84
N HIS A 41 14.30 -6.90 10.28
CA HIS A 41 14.80 -6.67 11.65
C HIS A 41 15.08 -5.18 11.89
N GLN A 42 15.74 -4.49 10.97
CA GLN A 42 15.99 -3.05 11.06
C GLN A 42 14.69 -2.25 11.21
N PHE A 43 13.63 -2.60 10.46
CA PHE A 43 12.32 -1.96 10.56
C PHE A 43 11.69 -2.19 11.93
N LEU A 44 11.71 -3.41 12.43
CA LEU A 44 11.19 -3.75 13.76
C LEU A 44 11.99 -3.06 14.90
N ASP A 45 13.32 -3.05 14.79
CA ASP A 45 14.20 -2.41 15.76
C ASP A 45 14.05 -0.87 15.78
N ALA A 46 13.61 -0.27 14.67
CA ALA A 46 13.20 1.14 14.57
C ALA A 46 11.78 1.40 15.15
N GLY A 47 11.11 0.39 15.68
CA GLY A 47 9.77 0.46 16.25
C GLY A 47 8.64 0.28 15.21
N GLY A 48 8.93 -0.14 13.98
CA GLY A 48 7.90 -0.54 13.03
C GLY A 48 7.24 -1.86 13.45
N ASN A 49 5.94 -2.00 13.25
CA ASN A 49 5.23 -3.24 13.56
C ASN A 49 4.30 -3.71 12.44
N PHE A 50 4.25 -3.01 11.31
CA PHE A 50 3.32 -3.32 10.22
C PHE A 50 4.08 -3.77 8.97
N ILE A 51 3.87 -5.02 8.54
CA ILE A 51 4.54 -5.63 7.37
C ILE A 51 3.48 -6.11 6.38
N ASP A 52 3.67 -5.78 5.11
CA ASP A 52 2.76 -6.10 4.00
C ASP A 52 3.44 -7.00 2.98
N THR A 53 2.85 -8.15 2.70
CA THR A 53 3.24 -9.10 1.66
C THR A 53 2.05 -9.48 0.76
N ALA A 54 2.20 -10.49 -0.10
CA ALA A 54 1.12 -11.12 -0.87
C ALA A 54 1.52 -12.52 -1.34
N ASP A 55 0.50 -13.36 -1.59
CA ASP A 55 0.65 -14.73 -2.08
C ASP A 55 1.44 -14.85 -3.40
N VAL A 56 1.33 -13.82 -4.26
CA VAL A 56 1.93 -13.80 -5.60
C VAL A 56 3.36 -13.20 -5.63
N TYR A 57 3.80 -12.53 -4.56
CA TYR A 57 5.10 -11.83 -4.58
C TYR A 57 6.26 -12.81 -4.69
N ALA A 58 7.07 -12.64 -5.76
CA ALA A 58 8.15 -13.56 -6.10
C ALA A 58 7.72 -15.04 -6.08
N GLY A 59 6.51 -15.35 -6.59
CA GLY A 59 5.98 -16.71 -6.61
C GLY A 59 5.75 -17.32 -5.23
N GLY A 60 5.51 -16.50 -4.20
CA GLY A 60 5.38 -16.92 -2.79
C GLY A 60 6.67 -16.80 -1.98
N ARG A 61 7.82 -16.57 -2.62
CA ARG A 61 9.13 -16.48 -1.93
C ARG A 61 9.18 -15.31 -0.95
N SER A 62 8.49 -14.21 -1.25
CA SER A 62 8.39 -13.08 -0.32
C SER A 62 7.74 -13.47 1.01
N GLU A 63 6.68 -14.27 0.99
CA GLU A 63 6.05 -14.79 2.22
C GLU A 63 7.01 -15.73 2.99
N GLU A 64 7.73 -16.62 2.31
CA GLU A 64 8.70 -17.52 2.95
C GLU A 64 9.82 -16.74 3.66
N ILE A 65 10.41 -15.75 2.99
CA ILE A 65 11.45 -14.89 3.59
C ILE A 65 10.90 -14.12 4.78
N THR A 66 9.69 -13.57 4.64
CA THR A 66 9.03 -12.81 5.71
C THR A 66 8.76 -13.72 6.91
N GLY A 67 8.20 -14.90 6.71
CA GLY A 67 7.95 -15.87 7.78
C GLY A 67 9.23 -16.26 8.51
N GLN A 68 10.28 -16.61 7.79
CA GLN A 68 11.59 -16.95 8.38
C GLN A 68 12.19 -15.79 9.19
N ALA A 69 12.08 -14.55 8.70
CA ALA A 69 12.58 -13.38 9.40
C ALA A 69 11.79 -13.05 10.68
N LEU A 70 10.55 -13.52 10.77
CA LEU A 70 9.67 -13.29 11.93
C LEU A 70 9.73 -14.41 12.98
N HIS A 71 10.57 -15.43 12.81
CA HIS A 71 10.75 -16.46 13.83
C HIS A 71 11.13 -15.83 15.19
N GLY A 72 10.34 -16.12 16.22
CA GLY A 72 10.50 -15.56 17.57
C GLY A 72 10.08 -14.10 17.74
N ARG A 73 9.54 -13.46 16.67
CA ARG A 73 9.06 -12.07 16.68
C ARG A 73 7.64 -11.90 16.10
N ARG A 74 6.96 -13.00 15.75
CA ARG A 74 5.65 -12.99 15.07
C ARG A 74 4.59 -12.20 15.84
N ASP A 75 4.58 -12.30 17.15
CA ASP A 75 3.65 -11.62 18.06
C ASP A 75 3.88 -10.11 18.17
N GLN A 76 5.03 -9.61 17.72
CA GLN A 76 5.35 -8.18 17.69
C GLN A 76 4.86 -7.48 16.42
N VAL A 77 4.30 -8.23 15.44
CA VAL A 77 4.05 -7.75 14.09
C VAL A 77 2.57 -7.87 13.72
N VAL A 78 2.03 -6.80 13.17
CA VAL A 78 0.81 -6.81 12.36
C VAL A 78 1.19 -7.24 10.94
N LEU A 79 0.91 -8.49 10.60
CA LEU A 79 1.27 -9.10 9.33
C LEU A 79 0.08 -9.11 8.38
N ALA A 80 0.25 -8.44 7.23
CA ALA A 80 -0.74 -8.42 6.16
C ALA A 80 -0.29 -9.27 4.97
N THR A 81 -1.23 -10.02 4.40
CA THR A 81 -1.06 -10.65 3.08
C THR A 81 -2.29 -10.45 2.21
N LYS A 82 -2.25 -10.92 0.95
CA LYS A 82 -3.29 -10.68 -0.04
C LYS A 82 -3.57 -11.93 -0.84
N VAL A 83 -4.80 -12.05 -1.35
CA VAL A 83 -5.25 -13.14 -2.23
C VAL A 83 -6.03 -12.58 -3.41
N ARG A 84 -5.85 -13.12 -4.61
CA ARG A 84 -6.61 -12.90 -5.86
C ARG A 84 -5.83 -13.25 -7.12
N HIS A 85 -4.55 -12.89 -7.20
CA HIS A 85 -3.77 -13.10 -8.42
C HIS A 85 -3.52 -14.59 -8.67
N ALA A 86 -3.22 -14.94 -9.94
CA ALA A 86 -2.93 -16.32 -10.30
C ALA A 86 -1.64 -16.80 -9.59
N THR A 87 -1.74 -17.91 -8.89
CA THR A 87 -0.60 -18.60 -8.26
C THR A 87 -0.13 -19.82 -9.07
N SER A 88 -0.91 -20.23 -10.07
CA SER A 88 -0.56 -21.21 -11.10
C SER A 88 -1.39 -20.97 -12.38
N ASP A 89 -1.17 -21.79 -13.41
CA ASP A 89 -1.95 -21.76 -14.66
C ASP A 89 -3.31 -22.47 -14.54
N ALA A 90 -3.61 -23.07 -13.40
CA ALA A 90 -4.89 -23.77 -13.21
C ALA A 90 -6.05 -22.77 -13.06
N PRO A 91 -7.22 -23.04 -13.67
CA PRO A 91 -8.33 -22.07 -13.74
C PRO A 91 -8.90 -21.66 -12.38
N ASN A 92 -8.72 -22.48 -11.36
CA ASN A 92 -9.22 -22.22 -10.00
C ASN A 92 -8.16 -21.68 -9.03
N ASP A 93 -6.95 -21.41 -9.51
CA ASP A 93 -5.85 -20.88 -8.69
C ASP A 93 -5.69 -19.36 -8.88
N GLN A 94 -6.83 -18.69 -9.13
CA GLN A 94 -6.95 -17.25 -9.27
C GLN A 94 -8.36 -16.76 -8.92
N GLY A 95 -8.51 -15.44 -8.76
CA GLY A 95 -9.79 -14.81 -8.48
C GLY A 95 -10.11 -14.73 -6.99
N LEU A 96 -11.38 -14.39 -6.69
CA LEU A 96 -11.87 -14.27 -5.31
C LEU A 96 -12.97 -15.30 -5.00
N SER A 97 -12.98 -16.43 -5.71
CA SER A 97 -13.86 -17.53 -5.36
C SER A 97 -13.53 -18.08 -3.96
N ARG A 98 -14.55 -18.56 -3.27
CA ARG A 98 -14.37 -19.21 -1.95
C ARG A 98 -13.29 -20.28 -1.99
N ARG A 99 -13.26 -21.09 -3.07
CA ARG A 99 -12.25 -22.15 -3.25
C ARG A 99 -10.84 -21.59 -3.24
N HIS A 100 -10.56 -20.57 -4.08
CA HIS A 100 -9.22 -20.00 -4.19
C HIS A 100 -8.81 -19.24 -2.92
N ILE A 101 -9.73 -18.47 -2.32
CA ILE A 101 -9.48 -17.77 -1.07
C ILE A 101 -9.01 -18.71 0.03
N LEU A 102 -9.75 -19.79 0.28
CA LEU A 102 -9.40 -20.73 1.34
C LEU A 102 -8.07 -21.45 1.07
N ALA A 103 -7.87 -21.95 -0.16
CA ALA A 103 -6.62 -22.62 -0.55
C ALA A 103 -5.43 -21.66 -0.52
N GLY A 104 -5.59 -20.42 -1.00
CA GLY A 104 -4.58 -19.38 -1.01
C GLY A 104 -4.14 -18.99 0.38
N VAL A 105 -5.09 -18.76 1.30
CA VAL A 105 -4.76 -18.43 2.70
C VAL A 105 -4.05 -19.59 3.39
N ASP A 106 -4.48 -20.83 3.19
CA ASP A 106 -3.79 -21.99 3.76
C ASP A 106 -2.37 -22.14 3.21
N ALA A 107 -2.14 -21.80 1.94
CA ALA A 107 -0.82 -21.77 1.34
C ALA A 107 0.04 -20.64 1.91
N SER A 108 -0.53 -19.43 2.04
CA SER A 108 0.16 -18.27 2.66
C SER A 108 0.57 -18.55 4.11
N LEU A 109 -0.31 -19.13 4.93
CA LEU A 109 0.00 -19.50 6.30
C LEU A 109 1.17 -20.48 6.39
N ARG A 110 1.23 -21.48 5.48
CA ARG A 110 2.37 -22.41 5.41
C ARG A 110 3.68 -21.71 5.04
N ARG A 111 3.67 -20.80 4.03
CA ARG A 111 4.87 -20.05 3.62
C ARG A 111 5.35 -19.08 4.69
N LEU A 112 4.41 -18.44 5.38
CA LEU A 112 4.67 -17.50 6.47
C LEU A 112 5.03 -18.18 7.79
N ASP A 113 4.91 -19.53 7.88
CA ASP A 113 5.15 -20.34 9.07
C ASP A 113 4.42 -19.79 10.30
N THR A 114 3.09 -19.58 10.16
CA THR A 114 2.22 -19.02 11.20
C THR A 114 0.80 -19.57 11.07
N ASP A 115 0.07 -19.62 12.18
CA ASP A 115 -1.32 -20.10 12.22
C ASP A 115 -2.34 -19.02 11.82
N TYR A 116 -1.93 -17.76 11.79
CA TYR A 116 -2.81 -16.63 11.45
C TYR A 116 -2.07 -15.47 10.78
N VAL A 117 -2.82 -14.68 10.01
CA VAL A 117 -2.43 -13.33 9.60
C VAL A 117 -3.31 -12.30 10.29
N ASP A 118 -2.75 -11.12 10.56
CA ASP A 118 -3.50 -10.04 11.20
C ASP A 118 -4.46 -9.38 10.21
N LEU A 119 -4.05 -9.24 8.95
CA LEU A 119 -4.85 -8.59 7.93
C LEU A 119 -4.78 -9.35 6.60
N LEU A 120 -5.94 -9.67 6.02
CA LEU A 120 -6.05 -10.25 4.69
C LEU A 120 -6.71 -9.25 3.74
N TYR A 121 -6.03 -8.90 2.66
CA TYR A 121 -6.62 -8.06 1.60
C TYR A 121 -7.22 -8.89 0.46
N ALA A 122 -8.40 -8.49 -0.02
CA ALA A 122 -8.79 -8.75 -1.40
C ALA A 122 -7.89 -7.89 -2.31
N HIS A 123 -6.94 -8.51 -3.03
CA HIS A 123 -5.85 -7.79 -3.71
C HIS A 123 -6.33 -6.90 -4.87
N MET A 124 -7.40 -7.31 -5.53
CA MET A 124 -8.06 -6.59 -6.62
C MET A 124 -9.46 -7.16 -6.84
N TRP A 125 -10.37 -6.36 -7.41
CA TRP A 125 -11.69 -6.82 -7.81
C TRP A 125 -11.63 -8.04 -8.74
N ASP A 126 -12.53 -8.99 -8.51
CA ASP A 126 -12.76 -10.11 -9.39
C ASP A 126 -14.15 -9.97 -10.04
N PRO A 127 -14.23 -9.70 -11.37
CA PRO A 127 -15.51 -9.54 -12.05
C PRO A 127 -16.28 -10.86 -12.26
N LEU A 128 -15.63 -12.01 -12.07
CA LEU A 128 -16.22 -13.32 -12.29
C LEU A 128 -16.85 -13.93 -11.04
N THR A 129 -16.44 -13.44 -9.84
CA THR A 129 -16.95 -13.96 -8.57
C THR A 129 -18.00 -13.01 -7.98
N PRO A 130 -19.19 -13.48 -7.64
CA PRO A 130 -20.15 -12.70 -6.85
C PRO A 130 -19.52 -12.22 -5.55
N ILE A 131 -19.66 -10.92 -5.25
CA ILE A 131 -18.98 -10.31 -4.07
C ILE A 131 -19.42 -10.92 -2.74
N ASP A 132 -20.66 -11.38 -2.63
CA ASP A 132 -21.18 -12.07 -1.44
C ASP A 132 -20.47 -13.40 -1.17
N GLU A 133 -20.08 -14.15 -2.22
CA GLU A 133 -19.27 -15.37 -2.07
C GLU A 133 -17.89 -15.03 -1.47
N THR A 134 -17.24 -13.98 -1.98
CA THR A 134 -15.96 -13.49 -1.48
C THR A 134 -16.05 -13.06 0.00
N LEU A 135 -17.04 -12.22 0.33
CA LEU A 135 -17.21 -11.69 1.69
C LEU A 135 -17.52 -12.81 2.69
N ARG A 136 -18.37 -13.76 2.31
CA ARG A 136 -18.67 -14.91 3.15
C ARG A 136 -17.47 -15.84 3.36
N ALA A 137 -16.57 -15.93 2.37
CA ALA A 137 -15.31 -16.67 2.54
C ALA A 137 -14.38 -15.95 3.55
N PHE A 138 -14.27 -14.64 3.46
CA PHE A 138 -13.48 -13.82 4.38
C PHE A 138 -14.03 -13.89 5.81
N ASP A 139 -15.34 -13.76 5.99
CA ASP A 139 -16.01 -13.87 7.28
C ASP A 139 -15.73 -15.25 7.92
N GLY A 140 -15.81 -16.33 7.11
CA GLY A 140 -15.47 -17.67 7.55
C GLY A 140 -14.02 -17.83 8.00
N LEU A 141 -13.05 -17.16 7.35
CA LEU A 141 -11.64 -17.17 7.73
C LEU A 141 -11.39 -16.43 9.06
N VAL A 142 -12.11 -15.32 9.28
CA VAL A 142 -12.05 -14.58 10.55
C VAL A 142 -12.67 -15.42 11.67
N THR A 143 -13.83 -16.03 11.44
CA THR A 143 -14.48 -16.92 12.40
C THR A 143 -13.61 -18.13 12.76
N ALA A 144 -12.87 -18.67 11.77
CA ALA A 144 -11.94 -19.78 11.99
C ALA A 144 -10.63 -19.33 12.68
N GLY A 145 -10.41 -18.04 12.91
CA GLY A 145 -9.23 -17.50 13.54
C GLY A 145 -7.96 -17.50 12.67
N LYS A 146 -8.05 -17.85 11.39
CA LYS A 146 -6.90 -17.79 10.44
C LYS A 146 -6.57 -16.37 10.00
N VAL A 147 -7.52 -15.47 10.08
CA VAL A 147 -7.43 -14.05 9.74
C VAL A 147 -8.02 -13.25 10.88
N ARG A 148 -7.37 -12.16 11.32
CA ARG A 148 -7.91 -11.30 12.39
C ARG A 148 -8.81 -10.20 11.82
N TYR A 149 -8.38 -9.54 10.76
CA TYR A 149 -9.08 -8.44 10.10
C TYR A 149 -9.00 -8.57 8.59
N ILE A 150 -9.92 -7.92 7.89
CA ILE A 150 -9.95 -7.92 6.43
C ILE A 150 -9.80 -6.52 5.85
N GLY A 151 -9.22 -6.43 4.68
CA GLY A 151 -9.02 -5.20 3.92
C GLY A 151 -9.35 -5.35 2.45
N VAL A 152 -9.39 -4.24 1.74
CA VAL A 152 -9.69 -4.17 0.31
C VAL A 152 -8.59 -3.42 -0.44
N SER A 153 -8.28 -3.84 -1.66
CA SER A 153 -7.31 -3.18 -2.52
C SER A 153 -7.83 -3.15 -3.96
N ASN A 154 -7.62 -2.02 -4.65
CA ASN A 154 -7.90 -1.89 -6.09
C ASN A 154 -9.35 -2.25 -6.50
N PHE A 155 -10.33 -1.94 -5.66
CA PHE A 155 -11.75 -1.94 -5.99
C PHE A 155 -12.17 -0.52 -6.39
N LYS A 156 -13.19 -0.37 -7.24
CA LYS A 156 -13.85 0.93 -7.47
C LYS A 156 -14.62 1.36 -6.23
N ALA A 157 -14.82 2.67 -6.03
CA ALA A 157 -15.51 3.19 -4.85
C ALA A 157 -16.90 2.55 -4.65
N TRP A 158 -17.72 2.45 -5.72
CA TRP A 158 -19.03 1.80 -5.65
C TRP A 158 -18.95 0.30 -5.28
N GLN A 159 -17.85 -0.39 -5.65
CA GLN A 159 -17.63 -1.79 -5.31
C GLN A 159 -17.32 -1.95 -3.82
N VAL A 160 -16.52 -1.03 -3.26
CA VAL A 160 -16.27 -0.97 -1.81
C VAL A 160 -17.58 -0.73 -1.06
N MET A 161 -18.37 0.27 -1.45
CA MET A 161 -19.67 0.56 -0.82
C MET A 161 -20.64 -0.61 -0.91
N LYS A 162 -20.70 -1.28 -2.07
CA LYS A 162 -21.53 -2.48 -2.23
C LYS A 162 -21.10 -3.59 -1.26
N ALA A 163 -19.78 -3.82 -1.12
CA ALA A 163 -19.25 -4.82 -0.21
C ALA A 163 -19.58 -4.50 1.26
N LEU A 164 -19.36 -3.24 1.68
CA LEU A 164 -19.66 -2.79 3.05
C LEU A 164 -21.15 -2.90 3.37
N GLY A 165 -22.03 -2.49 2.45
CA GLY A 165 -23.47 -2.62 2.62
C GLY A 165 -23.93 -4.08 2.74
N LEU A 166 -23.31 -5.01 2.03
CA LEU A 166 -23.58 -6.45 2.19
C LEU A 166 -23.07 -6.96 3.55
N CYS A 167 -21.89 -6.54 3.99
CA CYS A 167 -21.40 -6.90 5.32
C CYS A 167 -22.37 -6.46 6.41
N ASP A 168 -22.86 -5.22 6.35
CA ASP A 168 -23.84 -4.69 7.31
C ASP A 168 -25.18 -5.44 7.29
N ALA A 169 -25.68 -5.72 6.09
CA ALA A 169 -26.96 -6.42 5.92
C ALA A 169 -26.93 -7.87 6.40
N GLN A 170 -25.77 -8.52 6.32
CA GLN A 170 -25.60 -9.92 6.67
C GLN A 170 -24.94 -10.15 8.04
N GLY A 171 -24.47 -9.08 8.71
CA GLY A 171 -23.73 -9.18 9.96
C GLY A 171 -22.33 -9.81 9.79
N TRP A 172 -21.73 -9.69 8.58
CA TRP A 172 -20.37 -10.16 8.32
C TRP A 172 -19.33 -9.13 8.73
N VAL A 173 -18.09 -9.59 8.91
CA VAL A 173 -16.96 -8.72 9.19
C VAL A 173 -16.76 -7.68 8.08
N ARG A 174 -16.46 -6.44 8.47
CA ARG A 174 -16.23 -5.32 7.55
C ARG A 174 -14.75 -5.19 7.23
N PHE A 175 -14.44 -4.64 6.07
CA PHE A 175 -13.10 -4.11 5.80
C PHE A 175 -12.76 -3.01 6.83
N ILE A 176 -11.53 -3.04 7.35
CA ILE A 176 -11.00 -2.00 8.24
C ILE A 176 -9.92 -1.17 7.55
N ALA A 177 -9.33 -1.68 6.48
CA ALA A 177 -8.24 -1.04 5.74
C ALA A 177 -8.48 -1.09 4.23
N ALA A 178 -7.98 -0.07 3.55
CA ALA A 178 -8.02 0.10 2.10
C ALA A 178 -6.60 0.36 1.60
N GLN A 179 -6.12 -0.45 0.63
CA GLN A 179 -4.77 -0.35 0.09
C GLN A 179 -4.81 0.12 -1.37
N TYR A 180 -4.42 1.37 -1.63
CA TYR A 180 -4.53 2.00 -2.93
C TYR A 180 -3.26 2.76 -3.32
N GLN A 181 -3.05 2.98 -4.63
CA GLN A 181 -1.96 3.82 -5.11
C GLN A 181 -2.21 5.28 -4.70
N TYR A 182 -1.26 5.88 -3.98
CA TYR A 182 -1.35 7.28 -3.61
C TYR A 182 0.04 7.88 -3.37
N SER A 183 0.27 9.04 -3.96
CA SER A 183 1.50 9.83 -3.83
C SER A 183 1.30 11.22 -4.43
N LEU A 184 2.26 12.12 -4.28
CA LEU A 184 2.26 13.44 -4.93
C LEU A 184 2.05 13.38 -6.46
N VAL A 185 2.46 12.29 -7.13
CA VAL A 185 2.31 12.12 -8.59
C VAL A 185 1.08 11.31 -9.00
N VAL A 186 0.35 10.72 -8.04
CA VAL A 186 -0.90 9.96 -8.25
C VAL A 186 -1.89 10.35 -7.16
N ARG A 187 -2.86 11.18 -7.51
CA ARG A 187 -3.86 11.74 -6.58
C ARG A 187 -5.31 11.39 -6.92
N ASP A 188 -5.52 10.52 -7.92
CA ASP A 188 -6.86 10.21 -8.45
C ASP A 188 -7.82 9.64 -7.39
N ILE A 189 -7.31 9.00 -6.34
CA ILE A 189 -8.14 8.47 -5.24
C ILE A 189 -8.82 9.57 -4.41
N GLU A 190 -8.37 10.83 -4.51
CA GLU A 190 -8.96 11.94 -3.75
C GLU A 190 -10.38 12.29 -4.19
N TRP A 191 -10.76 11.95 -5.43
CA TRP A 191 -12.09 12.28 -5.94
C TRP A 191 -13.23 11.55 -5.23
N GLU A 192 -13.03 10.28 -4.88
CA GLU A 192 -14.09 9.48 -4.25
C GLU A 192 -13.61 8.74 -2.99
N TYR A 193 -12.40 8.17 -3.05
CA TYR A 193 -12.00 7.19 -2.04
C TYR A 193 -11.63 7.80 -0.70
N VAL A 194 -10.98 8.97 -0.67
CA VAL A 194 -10.61 9.61 0.60
C VAL A 194 -11.85 9.93 1.41
N SER A 195 -12.88 10.53 0.79
CA SER A 195 -14.15 10.82 1.46
C SER A 195 -14.92 9.56 1.84
N LEU A 196 -14.90 8.53 1.00
CA LEU A 196 -15.47 7.23 1.29
C LEU A 196 -14.80 6.58 2.51
N PHE A 197 -13.47 6.58 2.55
CA PHE A 197 -12.72 5.92 3.63
C PHE A 197 -12.91 6.66 4.96
N ASP A 198 -12.97 7.99 4.94
CA ASP A 198 -13.30 8.80 6.11
C ASP A 198 -14.71 8.48 6.64
N ALA A 199 -15.71 8.51 5.77
CA ALA A 199 -17.12 8.24 6.14
C ALA A 199 -17.31 6.82 6.69
N GLU A 200 -16.64 5.82 6.12
CA GLU A 200 -16.78 4.42 6.51
C GLU A 200 -15.75 3.96 7.55
N GLY A 201 -14.83 4.84 7.93
CA GLY A 201 -13.78 4.57 8.92
C GLY A 201 -12.77 3.51 8.47
N LEU A 202 -12.39 3.52 7.19
CA LEU A 202 -11.36 2.68 6.62
C LEU A 202 -10.00 3.37 6.70
N ALA A 203 -8.96 2.67 7.17
CA ALA A 203 -7.61 3.18 7.12
C ALA A 203 -7.05 3.08 5.69
N LEU A 204 -6.54 4.18 5.16
CA LEU A 204 -5.80 4.15 3.89
C LEU A 204 -4.35 3.75 4.14
N VAL A 205 -3.91 2.69 3.45
CA VAL A 205 -2.55 2.15 3.48
C VAL A 205 -1.97 2.28 2.07
N PRO A 206 -1.36 3.44 1.72
CA PRO A 206 -0.95 3.73 0.35
C PRO A 206 0.19 2.84 -0.14
N TRP A 207 0.05 2.25 -1.33
CA TRP A 207 1.16 1.67 -2.06
C TRP A 207 1.72 2.64 -3.10
N GLY A 208 2.99 2.45 -3.48
CA GLY A 208 3.69 3.32 -4.44
C GLY A 208 3.91 4.76 -3.95
N PRO A 209 4.23 4.99 -2.67
CA PRO A 209 4.31 6.34 -2.07
C PRO A 209 5.35 7.23 -2.74
N LEU A 210 6.36 6.65 -3.38
CA LEU A 210 7.41 7.35 -4.11
C LEU A 210 7.24 7.30 -5.63
N GLY A 211 6.04 6.93 -6.14
CA GLY A 211 5.75 6.89 -7.57
C GLY A 211 6.70 5.98 -8.38
N GLY A 212 6.99 4.77 -7.87
CA GLY A 212 7.98 3.86 -8.48
C GLY A 212 9.43 4.32 -8.32
N GLY A 213 9.68 5.23 -7.38
CA GLY A 213 10.98 5.86 -7.12
C GLY A 213 11.19 7.16 -7.92
N PHE A 214 10.17 7.68 -8.59
CA PHE A 214 10.23 8.98 -9.26
C PHE A 214 10.52 10.11 -8.25
N LEU A 215 9.83 10.09 -7.12
CA LEU A 215 9.96 11.08 -6.05
C LEU A 215 11.23 10.92 -5.18
N SER A 216 12.22 10.12 -5.60
CA SER A 216 13.51 10.02 -4.91
C SER A 216 14.56 11.02 -5.43
N GLY A 217 14.23 11.87 -6.41
CA GLY A 217 15.13 12.89 -6.94
C GLY A 217 16.26 12.38 -7.86
N LYS A 218 16.27 11.08 -8.20
CA LYS A 218 17.34 10.46 -8.99
C LYS A 218 17.20 10.62 -10.51
N TYR A 219 16.01 10.99 -10.99
CA TYR A 219 15.72 11.14 -12.42
C TYR A 219 15.84 12.60 -12.88
N ARG A 220 16.07 12.81 -14.18
CA ARG A 220 16.21 14.13 -14.79
C ARG A 220 15.24 14.27 -15.96
N ALA A 221 14.71 15.48 -16.13
CA ALA A 221 13.84 15.82 -17.27
C ALA A 221 14.62 15.65 -18.59
N GLY A 222 13.96 15.06 -19.59
CA GLY A 222 14.56 14.82 -20.92
C GLY A 222 15.47 13.60 -21.01
N GLU A 223 15.76 12.90 -19.90
CA GLU A 223 16.64 11.73 -19.87
C GLU A 223 15.87 10.46 -19.48
N ARG A 224 15.58 9.59 -20.45
CA ARG A 224 14.97 8.29 -20.13
C ARG A 224 15.98 7.42 -19.37
N PRO A 225 15.66 6.97 -18.15
CA PRO A 225 16.60 6.19 -17.35
C PRO A 225 16.82 4.79 -17.94
N THR A 226 18.04 4.29 -17.80
CA THR A 226 18.42 2.93 -18.21
C THR A 226 18.34 1.92 -17.06
N ALA A 227 18.14 2.40 -15.84
CA ALA A 227 18.06 1.58 -14.64
C ALA A 227 16.99 2.09 -13.66
N GLY A 228 16.54 1.23 -12.76
CA GLY A 228 15.50 1.53 -11.77
C GLY A 228 14.12 1.00 -12.18
N ARG A 229 13.15 1.09 -11.26
CA ARG A 229 11.83 0.50 -11.44
C ARG A 229 11.10 1.05 -12.67
N ILE A 230 10.96 2.37 -12.78
CA ILE A 230 10.23 3.00 -13.88
C ILE A 230 10.92 2.84 -15.25
N ALA A 231 12.23 2.61 -15.29
CA ALA A 231 12.95 2.39 -16.55
C ALA A 231 12.62 1.04 -17.21
N THR A 232 12.26 0.07 -16.40
CA THR A 232 12.05 -1.33 -16.81
C THR A 232 10.61 -1.79 -16.65
N THR A 233 9.71 -0.90 -16.19
CA THR A 233 8.26 -1.14 -16.13
C THR A 233 7.67 -0.99 -17.54
N PRO A 234 6.88 -1.96 -18.02
CA PRO A 234 6.22 -1.86 -19.33
C PRO A 234 5.36 -0.61 -19.45
N ASP A 235 5.29 0.01 -20.63
CA ASP A 235 4.57 1.27 -20.85
C ASP A 235 3.05 1.19 -20.56
N ARG A 236 2.48 -0.01 -20.58
CA ARG A 236 1.09 -0.26 -20.19
C ARG A 236 0.82 -0.18 -18.69
N ASP A 237 1.84 -0.29 -17.85
CA ASP A 237 1.71 -0.38 -16.39
C ASP A 237 1.65 1.01 -15.75
N GLU A 238 1.03 1.10 -14.58
CA GLU A 238 0.79 2.36 -13.85
C GLU A 238 2.07 3.11 -13.47
N GLU A 239 3.19 2.42 -13.28
CA GLU A 239 4.46 3.03 -12.92
C GLU A 239 5.43 3.18 -14.10
N ALA A 240 4.94 3.15 -15.33
CA ALA A 240 5.74 3.33 -16.53
C ALA A 240 6.37 4.73 -16.61
N TRP A 241 7.53 4.81 -17.28
CA TRP A 241 8.24 6.08 -17.49
C TRP A 241 7.34 7.15 -18.13
N GLU A 242 6.59 6.81 -19.18
CA GLU A 242 5.73 7.75 -19.92
C GLU A 242 4.62 8.36 -19.04
N ARG A 243 4.17 7.61 -18.02
CA ARG A 243 3.20 8.13 -17.04
C ARG A 243 3.82 9.01 -15.97
N ARG A 244 5.13 8.88 -15.73
CA ARG A 244 5.85 9.62 -14.70
C ARG A 244 6.59 10.84 -15.23
N ALA A 245 7.14 10.79 -16.45
CA ALA A 245 7.96 11.84 -17.05
C ALA A 245 7.11 12.98 -17.67
N THR A 246 6.14 13.49 -16.92
CA THR A 246 5.26 14.58 -17.36
C THR A 246 5.76 15.93 -16.82
N GLU A 247 5.42 17.03 -17.52
CA GLU A 247 5.75 18.38 -17.07
C GLU A 247 5.21 18.69 -15.66
N ARG A 248 3.98 18.23 -15.37
CA ARG A 248 3.39 18.34 -14.03
C ARG A 248 4.26 17.63 -12.97
N ASN A 249 4.69 16.42 -13.24
CA ASN A 249 5.45 15.63 -12.28
C ASN A 249 6.87 16.18 -12.07
N TRP A 250 7.48 16.81 -13.09
CA TRP A 250 8.75 17.51 -12.93
C TRP A 250 8.60 18.74 -12.02
N ARG A 251 7.55 19.56 -12.19
CA ARG A 251 7.27 20.67 -11.27
C ARG A 251 7.05 20.21 -9.82
N ILE A 252 6.38 19.06 -9.63
CA ILE A 252 6.24 18.45 -8.30
C ILE A 252 7.61 18.12 -7.73
N LEU A 253 8.46 17.48 -8.54
CA LEU A 253 9.81 17.08 -8.10
C LEU A 253 10.67 18.27 -7.73
N ASP A 254 10.59 19.38 -8.48
CA ASP A 254 11.27 20.64 -8.15
C ASP A 254 10.83 21.18 -6.79
N THR A 255 9.50 21.25 -6.53
CA THR A 255 8.94 21.69 -5.24
C THR A 255 9.39 20.80 -4.09
N VAL A 256 9.39 19.48 -4.28
CA VAL A 256 9.91 18.52 -3.29
C VAL A 256 11.40 18.78 -3.01
N GLY A 257 12.19 19.07 -4.05
CA GLY A 257 13.62 19.37 -3.95
C GLY A 257 13.91 20.63 -3.16
N ASP A 258 13.17 21.70 -3.41
CA ASP A 258 13.31 22.97 -2.70
C ASP A 258 13.06 22.82 -1.19
N ILE A 259 11.99 22.10 -0.83
CA ILE A 259 11.65 21.80 0.58
C ILE A 259 12.70 20.88 1.19
N ALA A 260 13.14 19.87 0.47
CA ALA A 260 14.16 18.92 0.92
C ALA A 260 15.46 19.64 1.28
N ALA A 261 15.92 20.54 0.41
CA ALA A 261 17.11 21.37 0.64
C ALA A 261 16.95 22.32 1.85
N ALA A 262 15.78 22.97 1.97
CA ALA A 262 15.51 23.90 3.08
C ALA A 262 15.43 23.20 4.45
N ARG A 263 15.05 21.92 4.47
CA ARG A 263 14.85 21.11 5.69
C ARG A 263 15.99 20.17 6.03
N ASP A 264 17.05 20.13 5.21
CA ASP A 264 18.10 19.10 5.32
C ASP A 264 17.51 17.68 5.35
N LYS A 265 16.60 17.42 4.40
CA LYS A 265 15.91 16.16 4.21
C LYS A 265 16.12 15.63 2.79
N THR A 266 15.84 14.36 2.58
CA THR A 266 15.83 13.80 1.23
C THR A 266 14.48 14.01 0.55
N TYR A 267 14.46 13.92 -0.77
CA TYR A 267 13.24 13.92 -1.58
C TYR A 267 12.23 12.86 -1.12
N ALA A 268 12.73 11.67 -0.82
CA ALA A 268 11.89 10.55 -0.35
C ALA A 268 11.24 10.88 1.00
N GLN A 269 12.01 11.46 1.92
CA GLN A 269 11.51 11.86 3.24
C GLN A 269 10.42 12.93 3.14
N VAL A 270 10.58 13.93 2.29
CA VAL A 270 9.56 14.98 2.07
C VAL A 270 8.30 14.39 1.46
N ALA A 271 8.42 13.53 0.43
CA ALA A 271 7.28 12.89 -0.22
C ALA A 271 6.51 11.97 0.74
N LEU A 272 7.20 11.22 1.59
CA LEU A 272 6.58 10.37 2.61
C LEU A 272 5.94 11.20 3.74
N ALA A 273 6.56 12.30 4.16
CA ALA A 273 6.00 13.20 5.17
C ALA A 273 4.71 13.85 4.67
N TRP A 274 4.66 14.28 3.39
CA TRP A 274 3.44 14.78 2.77
C TRP A 274 2.32 13.73 2.79
N LEU A 275 2.65 12.51 2.42
CA LEU A 275 1.64 11.43 2.34
C LEU A 275 1.10 11.06 3.73
N ARG A 276 1.96 11.04 4.76
CA ARG A 276 1.55 10.82 6.15
C ARG A 276 0.64 11.93 6.71
N ALA A 277 0.75 13.13 6.17
CA ALA A 277 -0.10 14.26 6.56
C ALA A 277 -1.49 14.25 5.88
N GLN A 278 -1.73 13.32 4.94
CA GLN A 278 -3.02 13.28 4.24
C GLN A 278 -4.11 12.63 5.09
N PRO A 279 -5.38 13.11 4.97
CA PRO A 279 -6.52 12.51 5.66
C PRO A 279 -6.63 11.01 5.38
N THR A 280 -7.06 10.24 6.38
CA THR A 280 -7.28 8.79 6.33
C THR A 280 -6.02 7.94 6.12
N VAL A 281 -4.88 8.52 5.73
CA VAL A 281 -3.61 7.79 5.59
C VAL A 281 -3.10 7.37 6.97
N VAL A 282 -2.95 6.06 7.13
CA VAL A 282 -2.45 5.49 8.39
C VAL A 282 -1.00 5.05 8.27
N ALA A 283 -0.66 4.31 7.22
CA ALA A 283 0.68 3.75 7.06
C ALA A 283 1.07 3.61 5.59
N PRO A 284 1.79 4.58 5.00
CA PRO A 284 2.37 4.38 3.67
C PRO A 284 3.28 3.16 3.61
N ILE A 285 3.11 2.34 2.56
CA ILE A 285 3.94 1.14 2.34
C ILE A 285 5.27 1.56 1.73
N ILE A 286 6.32 1.54 2.54
CA ILE A 286 7.67 1.82 2.09
C ILE A 286 8.33 0.55 1.54
N GLY A 287 8.94 0.65 0.36
CA GLY A 287 9.77 -0.39 -0.24
C GLY A 287 11.24 0.04 -0.25
N ALA A 288 12.16 -0.89 0.02
CA ALA A 288 13.58 -0.64 -0.04
C ALA A 288 14.31 -1.87 -0.58
N ARG A 289 15.33 -1.67 -1.42
CA ARG A 289 16.20 -2.74 -1.93
C ARG A 289 17.47 -2.92 -1.11
N THR A 290 17.82 -1.91 -0.33
CA THR A 290 19.01 -1.90 0.52
C THR A 290 18.68 -1.35 1.90
N PRO A 291 19.44 -1.72 2.95
CA PRO A 291 19.29 -1.17 4.29
C PRO A 291 19.41 0.38 4.32
N ASP A 292 20.26 0.98 3.48
CA ASP A 292 20.41 2.43 3.41
C ASP A 292 19.16 3.12 2.88
N GLN A 293 18.49 2.54 1.87
CA GLN A 293 17.19 3.04 1.39
C GLN A 293 16.11 2.92 2.46
N LEU A 294 16.12 1.85 3.25
CA LEU A 294 15.20 1.71 4.37
C LEU A 294 15.49 2.76 5.45
N THR A 295 16.76 2.99 5.79
CA THR A 295 17.18 4.06 6.72
C THR A 295 16.69 5.43 6.24
N ASP A 296 16.86 5.73 4.95
CA ASP A 296 16.39 6.98 4.35
C ASP A 296 14.86 7.13 4.49
N ASN A 297 14.10 6.10 4.11
CA ASN A 297 12.64 6.10 4.26
C ASN A 297 12.19 6.25 5.73
N LEU A 298 12.86 5.58 6.66
CA LEU A 298 12.60 5.70 8.10
C LEU A 298 12.88 7.13 8.62
N GLY A 299 13.80 7.87 8.00
CA GLY A 299 14.04 9.27 8.31
C GLY A 299 12.89 10.23 7.95
N SER A 300 11.81 9.72 7.34
CA SER A 300 10.59 10.49 7.12
C SER A 300 9.74 10.68 8.38
N VAL A 301 9.97 9.91 9.45
CA VAL A 301 9.23 10.03 10.73
C VAL A 301 9.96 10.92 11.72
N GLY A 302 9.24 11.37 12.76
CA GLY A 302 9.81 12.21 13.84
C GLY A 302 9.92 13.70 13.50
N TRP A 303 9.33 14.14 12.39
CA TRP A 303 9.19 15.53 12.00
C TRP A 303 7.96 15.70 11.08
N GLU A 304 7.52 16.95 10.90
CA GLU A 304 6.34 17.28 10.11
C GLU A 304 6.64 18.44 9.15
N LEU A 305 5.91 18.45 8.03
CA LEU A 305 5.86 19.60 7.13
C LEU A 305 5.03 20.72 7.77
N THR A 306 5.43 21.96 7.55
CA THR A 306 4.62 23.12 7.93
C THR A 306 3.38 23.25 7.05
N ALA A 307 2.37 24.00 7.49
CA ALA A 307 1.17 24.28 6.70
C ALA A 307 1.50 24.91 5.34
N GLU A 308 2.52 25.79 5.28
CA GLU A 308 2.98 26.42 4.05
C GLU A 308 3.61 25.39 3.08
N GLU A 309 4.45 24.48 3.58
CA GLU A 309 5.08 23.44 2.76
C GLU A 309 4.04 22.43 2.24
N LEU A 310 3.07 22.06 3.08
CA LEU A 310 1.93 21.24 2.64
C LEU A 310 1.13 21.93 1.53
N PHE A 311 0.82 23.23 1.70
CA PHE A 311 0.13 24.00 0.69
C PHE A 311 0.90 24.08 -0.64
N GLN A 312 2.22 24.29 -0.59
CA GLN A 312 3.08 24.30 -1.79
C GLN A 312 3.06 22.96 -2.52
N LEU A 313 3.21 21.85 -1.80
CA LEU A 313 3.15 20.50 -2.36
C LEU A 313 1.76 20.17 -2.92
N ASP A 314 0.69 20.53 -2.22
CA ASP A 314 -0.69 20.33 -2.68
C ASP A 314 -0.96 21.12 -3.96
N ARG A 315 -0.54 22.37 -4.01
CA ARG A 315 -0.68 23.21 -5.19
C ARG A 315 0.12 22.68 -6.39
N ALA A 316 1.37 22.25 -6.19
CA ALA A 316 2.22 21.70 -7.23
C ALA A 316 1.67 20.38 -7.79
N SER A 317 1.05 19.58 -6.93
CA SER A 317 0.55 18.24 -7.25
C SER A 317 -0.96 18.19 -7.55
N ALA A 318 -1.66 19.32 -7.52
CA ALA A 318 -3.10 19.38 -7.78
C ALA A 318 -3.48 18.72 -9.10
N ILE A 319 -4.59 18.01 -9.10
CA ILE A 319 -5.23 17.44 -10.30
C ILE A 319 -6.47 18.24 -10.63
N GLU A 320 -6.78 18.35 -11.92
CA GLU A 320 -7.98 19.03 -12.37
C GLU A 320 -9.22 18.20 -12.04
N GLU A 321 -10.12 18.80 -11.25
CA GLU A 321 -11.39 18.14 -10.90
C GLU A 321 -12.31 18.02 -12.12
N GLY A 322 -12.70 16.78 -12.41
CA GLY A 322 -13.72 16.49 -13.41
C GLY A 322 -15.15 16.73 -12.92
N TYR A 323 -16.13 16.52 -13.79
CA TYR A 323 -17.53 16.41 -13.43
C TYR A 323 -17.78 15.03 -12.79
N PRO A 324 -18.59 14.92 -11.71
CA PRO A 324 -19.39 15.98 -11.04
C PRO A 324 -18.67 16.69 -9.88
N TYR A 325 -17.44 16.33 -9.53
CA TYR A 325 -16.74 16.75 -8.31
C TYR A 325 -16.59 18.26 -8.20
N ARG A 326 -16.15 18.91 -9.29
CA ARG A 326 -16.07 20.37 -9.36
C ARG A 326 -17.43 21.04 -9.13
N MET A 327 -18.51 20.49 -9.68
CA MET A 327 -19.86 21.00 -9.50
C MET A 327 -20.31 20.87 -8.04
N ILE A 328 -20.06 19.70 -7.42
CA ILE A 328 -20.39 19.44 -6.02
C ILE A 328 -19.63 20.41 -5.12
N ARG A 329 -18.34 20.61 -5.34
CA ARG A 329 -17.53 21.56 -4.56
C ARG A 329 -18.02 23.00 -4.68
N VAL A 330 -18.44 23.44 -5.85
CA VAL A 330 -18.88 24.84 -6.09
C VAL A 330 -20.28 25.08 -5.55
N TYR A 331 -21.19 24.13 -5.68
CA TYR A 331 -22.62 24.31 -5.40
C TYR A 331 -23.13 23.44 -4.23
N GLY A 332 -22.35 22.53 -3.71
CA GLY A 332 -22.76 21.59 -2.65
C GLY A 332 -22.67 22.17 -1.22
N THR A 333 -22.04 23.33 -1.03
CA THR A 333 -22.01 24.02 0.27
C THR A 333 -23.27 24.87 0.42
N ARG A 334 -24.01 24.62 1.51
CA ARG A 334 -25.16 25.45 1.94
C ARG A 334 -24.70 26.52 2.91
#